data_1bc1905b1fbdea3ae6d100e6a95f00a5
#
_entry.id   1bc1905b1fbdea3ae6d100e6a95f00a5
#
_cell.length_a   1.000
_cell.length_b   1.000
_cell.length_c   1.000
_cell.angle_alpha   90.00
_cell.angle_beta   90.00
_cell.angle_gamma   90.00
#
_symmetry.space_group_name_H-M   'P 1'
#
loop_
_entity.id
_entity.type
_entity.pdbx_description
1 polymer ?
#
loop_
_entity_poly.entity_id
_entity_poly.type
_entity_poly.pdbx_seq_one_letter_code
_entity_poly.pdbx_strand_id
1 'polypeptide(L)'
;MNEWSLLIFTFMMNATIGLTLITGLFARRLAHYLSAESYYRFMLLTLLVICGLAGLGSIASITHLGVPLNAPNAIRNVFSAWLSREVAVTAIFVGCLGITFLWLWRTGKFSMLLFGASLLIGLFDIYCMASIYRHTSILTWMDNNTYVMFFGAMLTLGVTIFFLLLKILQRIGNKLGIEIPSAPFPIRWKW
;
A
#
# COMPACT_ATOMS: atom_id res chain seq x y z
N MET A 1 25.83 3.69 -8.60
CA MET A 1 24.33 3.77 -8.68
C MET A 1 23.82 3.82 -7.26
N ASN A 2 22.89 4.73 -6.96
CA ASN A 2 22.40 4.88 -5.57
C ASN A 2 21.42 3.74 -5.25
N GLU A 3 21.91 2.69 -4.59
CA GLU A 3 21.09 1.56 -4.12
C GLU A 3 19.99 1.99 -3.13
N TRP A 4 20.19 3.14 -2.49
CA TRP A 4 19.22 3.75 -1.56
C TRP A 4 17.86 4.03 -2.20
N SER A 5 17.83 4.46 -3.46
CA SER A 5 16.56 4.75 -4.14
C SER A 5 15.71 3.48 -4.30
N LEU A 6 16.34 2.36 -4.62
CA LEU A 6 15.67 1.06 -4.74
C LEU A 6 15.17 0.56 -3.37
N LEU A 7 16.00 0.70 -2.33
CA LEU A 7 15.59 0.34 -0.96
C LEU A 7 14.41 1.17 -0.48
N ILE A 8 14.44 2.48 -0.70
CA ILE A 8 13.34 3.38 -0.34
C ILE A 8 12.07 3.00 -1.09
N PHE A 9 12.15 2.76 -2.39
CA PHE A 9 11.03 2.32 -3.21
C PHE A 9 10.42 1.04 -2.66
N THR A 10 11.23 0.00 -2.49
CA THR A 10 10.77 -1.32 -1.99
C THR A 10 10.14 -1.20 -0.60
N PHE A 11 10.75 -0.44 0.30
CA PHE A 11 10.21 -0.20 1.65
C PHE A 11 8.87 0.53 1.61
N MET A 12 8.77 1.62 0.83
CA MET A 12 7.54 2.41 0.71
C MET A 12 6.41 1.61 0.09
N MET A 13 6.69 0.80 -0.94
CA MET A 13 5.66 -0.03 -1.58
C MET A 13 5.19 -1.15 -0.67
N ASN A 14 6.08 -1.84 0.06
CA ASN A 14 5.70 -2.81 1.08
C ASN A 14 4.80 -2.18 2.16
N ALA A 15 5.16 -0.99 2.65
CA ALA A 15 4.37 -0.24 3.62
C ALA A 15 2.99 0.15 3.07
N THR A 16 2.94 0.63 1.82
CA THR A 16 1.70 1.04 1.14
C THR A 16 0.74 -0.13 0.97
N ILE A 17 1.23 -1.24 0.41
CA ILE A 17 0.41 -2.41 0.12
C ILE A 17 -0.03 -3.08 1.43
N GLY A 18 0.87 -3.16 2.41
CA GLY A 18 0.55 -3.67 3.74
C GLY A 18 -0.51 -2.84 4.45
N LEU A 19 -0.37 -1.50 4.43
CA LEU A 19 -1.37 -0.61 5.01
C LEU A 19 -2.73 -0.73 4.29
N THR A 20 -2.71 -0.87 2.96
CA THR A 20 -3.92 -1.12 2.17
C THR A 20 -4.59 -2.42 2.59
N LEU A 21 -3.83 -3.52 2.74
CA LEU A 21 -4.35 -4.81 3.18
C LEU A 21 -5.01 -4.72 4.56
N ILE A 22 -4.30 -4.19 5.54
CA ILE A 22 -4.81 -4.10 6.92
C ILE A 22 -6.03 -3.17 6.99
N THR A 23 -5.99 -2.03 6.30
CA THR A 23 -7.14 -1.13 6.21
C THR A 23 -8.36 -1.84 5.62
N GLY A 24 -8.19 -2.62 4.56
CA GLY A 24 -9.26 -3.40 3.93
C GLY A 24 -9.87 -4.44 4.88
N LEU A 25 -9.04 -5.15 5.64
CA LEU A 25 -9.50 -6.14 6.64
C LEU A 25 -10.32 -5.50 7.75
N PHE A 26 -9.95 -4.29 8.17
CA PHE A 26 -10.65 -3.57 9.24
C PHE A 26 -11.76 -2.63 8.74
N ALA A 27 -11.87 -2.35 7.45
CA ALA A 27 -12.80 -1.36 6.90
C ALA A 27 -14.26 -1.61 7.31
N ARG A 28 -14.74 -2.87 7.21
CA ARG A 28 -16.12 -3.22 7.61
C ARG A 28 -16.35 -3.07 9.11
N ARG A 29 -15.36 -3.42 9.93
CA ARG A 29 -15.44 -3.26 11.39
C ARG A 29 -15.47 -1.79 11.76
N LEU A 30 -14.58 -0.99 11.17
CA LEU A 30 -14.54 0.46 11.38
C LEU A 30 -15.87 1.11 11.00
N ALA A 31 -16.48 0.72 9.88
CA ALA A 31 -17.79 1.21 9.46
C ALA A 31 -18.92 0.89 10.46
N HIS A 32 -18.78 -0.19 11.24
CA HIS A 32 -19.76 -0.56 12.26
C HIS A 32 -19.57 0.19 13.60
N TYR A 33 -18.31 0.55 13.93
CA TYR A 33 -17.99 1.17 15.21
C TYR A 33 -17.91 2.70 15.16
N LEU A 34 -17.69 3.27 14.00
CA LEU A 34 -17.56 4.72 13.81
C LEU A 34 -18.87 5.32 13.28
N SER A 35 -19.13 6.58 13.62
CA SER A 35 -20.16 7.35 12.93
C SER A 35 -19.81 7.50 11.44
N ALA A 36 -20.80 7.71 10.59
CA ALA A 36 -20.58 7.85 9.14
C ALA A 36 -19.55 8.94 8.81
N GLU A 37 -19.60 10.07 9.51
CA GLU A 37 -18.66 11.18 9.33
C GLU A 37 -17.25 10.81 9.81
N SER A 38 -17.11 10.19 10.98
CA SER A 38 -15.81 9.73 11.51
C SER A 38 -15.20 8.66 10.62
N TYR A 39 -16.01 7.73 10.11
CA TYR A 39 -15.56 6.71 9.16
C TYR A 39 -15.05 7.32 7.86
N TYR A 40 -15.80 8.25 7.27
CA TYR A 40 -15.41 8.95 6.05
C TYR A 40 -14.06 9.65 6.23
N ARG A 41 -13.92 10.46 7.29
CA ARG A 41 -12.67 11.20 7.56
C ARG A 41 -11.50 10.27 7.85
N PHE A 42 -11.74 9.20 8.61
CA PHE A 42 -10.71 8.18 8.89
C PHE A 42 -10.22 7.54 7.58
N MET A 43 -11.13 7.08 6.72
CA MET A 43 -10.78 6.45 5.46
C MET A 43 -10.10 7.42 4.49
N LEU A 44 -10.54 8.68 4.46
CA LEU A 44 -9.93 9.72 3.63
C LEU A 44 -8.48 9.99 4.05
N LEU A 45 -8.21 10.16 5.35
CA LEU A 45 -6.86 10.37 5.86
C LEU A 45 -5.96 9.14 5.66
N THR A 46 -6.51 7.95 5.87
CA THR A 46 -5.77 6.71 5.64
C THR A 46 -5.39 6.55 4.17
N LEU A 47 -6.33 6.81 3.25
CA LEU A 47 -6.05 6.79 1.82
C LEU A 47 -5.07 7.88 1.40
N LEU A 48 -5.11 9.06 2.03
CA LEU A 48 -4.12 10.12 1.81
C LEU A 48 -2.71 9.65 2.18
N VAL A 49 -2.56 8.97 3.33
CA VAL A 49 -1.27 8.39 3.75
C VAL A 49 -0.82 7.29 2.78
N ILE A 50 -1.73 6.39 2.38
CA ILE A 50 -1.46 5.33 1.41
C ILE A 50 -0.96 5.93 0.08
N CYS A 51 -1.68 6.93 -0.47
CA CYS A 51 -1.29 7.61 -1.70
C CYS A 51 0.03 8.38 -1.55
N GLY A 52 0.26 8.98 -0.38
CA GLY A 52 1.50 9.69 -0.06
C GLY A 52 2.71 8.75 -0.06
N LEU A 53 2.61 7.59 0.62
CA LEU A 53 3.65 6.57 0.63
C LEU A 53 3.90 6.00 -0.79
N ALA A 54 2.83 5.71 -1.53
CA ALA A 54 2.91 5.25 -2.92
C ALA A 54 3.61 6.27 -3.82
N GLY A 55 3.25 7.55 -3.67
CA GLY A 55 3.86 8.65 -4.42
C GLY A 55 5.35 8.82 -4.11
N LEU A 56 5.72 8.81 -2.84
CA LEU A 56 7.13 8.88 -2.41
C LEU A 56 7.93 7.69 -2.93
N GLY A 57 7.39 6.48 -2.85
CA GLY A 57 8.01 5.28 -3.42
C GLY A 57 8.21 5.42 -4.93
N SER A 58 7.18 5.86 -5.66
CA SER A 58 7.27 6.07 -7.12
C SER A 58 8.30 7.13 -7.50
N ILE A 59 8.40 8.23 -6.76
CA ILE A 59 9.43 9.26 -6.96
C ILE A 59 10.82 8.65 -6.74
N ALA A 60 11.02 7.88 -5.67
CA ALA A 60 12.28 7.20 -5.41
C ALA A 60 12.65 6.24 -6.55
N SER A 61 11.68 5.52 -7.11
CA SER A 61 11.89 4.64 -8.28
C SER A 61 12.33 5.41 -9.51
N ILE A 62 11.72 6.57 -9.81
CA ILE A 62 12.09 7.41 -10.97
C ILE A 62 13.50 7.96 -10.83
N THR A 63 13.93 8.36 -9.63
CA THR A 63 15.28 8.89 -9.40
C THR A 63 16.38 7.83 -9.60
N HIS A 64 16.02 6.54 -9.56
CA HIS A 64 16.94 5.44 -9.83
C HIS A 64 17.18 5.22 -11.32
N LEU A 65 16.26 5.63 -12.17
CA LEU A 65 16.43 5.57 -13.63
C LEU A 65 17.49 6.61 -14.06
N GLY A 66 18.60 6.14 -14.64
CA GLY A 66 19.66 7.04 -15.13
C GLY A 66 19.18 8.08 -16.14
N VAL A 67 18.07 7.77 -16.86
CA VAL A 67 17.36 8.69 -17.76
C VAL A 67 15.86 8.57 -17.49
N PRO A 68 15.25 9.45 -16.65
CA PRO A 68 13.85 9.41 -16.28
C PRO A 68 12.87 9.44 -17.47
N LEU A 69 13.24 10.09 -18.56
CA LEU A 69 12.45 10.15 -19.80
C LEU A 69 12.30 8.78 -20.49
N ASN A 70 13.13 7.81 -20.14
CA ASN A 70 13.05 6.43 -20.64
C ASN A 70 12.13 5.53 -19.79
N ALA A 71 11.50 6.04 -18.73
CA ALA A 71 10.56 5.29 -17.90
C ALA A 71 9.47 4.56 -18.72
N PRO A 72 8.86 5.16 -19.77
CA PRO A 72 7.91 4.45 -20.63
C PRO A 72 8.50 3.24 -21.34
N ASN A 73 9.80 3.24 -21.63
CA ASN A 73 10.48 2.11 -22.27
C ASN A 73 10.65 0.91 -21.31
N ALA A 74 10.61 1.14 -19.99
CA ALA A 74 10.67 0.05 -19.01
C ALA A 74 9.48 -0.91 -19.13
N ILE A 75 8.34 -0.45 -19.67
CA ILE A 75 7.11 -1.25 -19.82
C ILE A 75 7.13 -2.12 -21.09
N ARG A 76 8.03 -1.87 -22.05
CA ARG A 76 8.01 -2.56 -23.36
C ARG A 76 8.19 -4.09 -23.27
N ASN A 77 8.84 -4.57 -22.23
CA ASN A 77 9.17 -6.00 -22.06
C ASN A 77 8.35 -6.70 -20.96
N VAL A 78 7.10 -6.26 -20.72
CA VAL A 78 6.23 -6.80 -19.65
C VAL A 78 6.06 -8.32 -19.72
N PHE A 79 6.07 -8.91 -20.91
CA PHE A 79 5.90 -10.35 -21.05
C PHE A 79 7.17 -11.16 -20.77
N SER A 80 8.36 -10.57 -20.84
CA SER A 80 9.63 -11.28 -20.69
C SER A 80 10.43 -10.92 -19.43
N ALA A 81 10.28 -9.70 -18.89
CA ALA A 81 11.10 -9.21 -17.79
C ALA A 81 10.26 -8.90 -16.53
N TRP A 82 10.68 -9.44 -15.37
CA TRP A 82 10.01 -9.19 -14.09
C TRP A 82 10.03 -7.71 -13.70
N LEU A 83 11.15 -7.02 -13.96
CA LEU A 83 11.26 -5.58 -13.72
C LEU A 83 10.22 -4.77 -14.51
N SER A 84 9.98 -5.13 -15.77
CA SER A 84 8.96 -4.46 -16.59
C SER A 84 7.54 -4.71 -16.05
N ARG A 85 7.29 -5.91 -15.53
CA ARG A 85 6.01 -6.26 -14.87
C ARG A 85 5.81 -5.43 -13.62
N GLU A 86 6.83 -5.36 -12.76
CA GLU A 86 6.79 -4.54 -11.55
C GLU A 86 6.43 -3.09 -11.88
N VAL A 87 7.16 -2.44 -12.79
CA VAL A 87 6.90 -1.04 -13.17
C VAL A 87 5.46 -0.84 -13.67
N ALA A 88 4.97 -1.74 -14.52
CA ALA A 88 3.61 -1.66 -15.06
C ALA A 88 2.55 -1.86 -13.95
N VAL A 89 2.73 -2.88 -13.11
CA VAL A 89 1.78 -3.22 -12.04
C VAL A 89 1.77 -2.13 -10.97
N THR A 90 2.94 -1.61 -10.57
CA THR A 90 3.06 -0.47 -9.66
C THR A 90 2.31 0.76 -10.20
N ALA A 91 2.48 1.09 -11.47
CA ALA A 91 1.78 2.23 -12.09
C ALA A 91 0.24 2.04 -12.05
N ILE A 92 -0.24 0.83 -12.36
CA ILE A 92 -1.67 0.49 -12.29
C ILE A 92 -2.16 0.56 -10.84
N PHE A 93 -1.40 0.01 -9.89
CA PHE A 93 -1.72 0.04 -8.46
C PHE A 93 -1.88 1.46 -7.94
N VAL A 94 -0.88 2.32 -8.18
CA VAL A 94 -0.91 3.74 -7.78
C VAL A 94 -2.07 4.49 -8.43
N GLY A 95 -2.34 4.23 -9.72
CA GLY A 95 -3.48 4.78 -10.43
C GLY A 95 -4.82 4.37 -9.81
N CYS A 96 -4.99 3.08 -9.50
CA CYS A 96 -6.20 2.56 -8.84
C CYS A 96 -6.39 3.15 -7.42
N LEU A 97 -5.31 3.32 -6.65
CA LEU A 97 -5.36 4.01 -5.36
C LEU A 97 -5.80 5.47 -5.51
N GLY A 98 -5.25 6.18 -6.49
CA GLY A 98 -5.64 7.56 -6.81
C GLY A 98 -7.11 7.67 -7.18
N ILE A 99 -7.62 6.76 -8.01
CA ILE A 99 -9.04 6.69 -8.38
C ILE A 99 -9.89 6.41 -7.13
N THR A 100 -9.47 5.49 -6.27
CA THR A 100 -10.19 5.16 -5.03
C THR A 100 -10.25 6.36 -4.09
N PHE A 101 -9.15 7.09 -3.95
CA PHE A 101 -9.09 8.32 -3.16
C PHE A 101 -10.02 9.41 -3.72
N LEU A 102 -9.94 9.69 -5.03
CA LEU A 102 -10.77 10.68 -5.69
C LEU A 102 -12.26 10.33 -5.63
N TRP A 103 -12.60 9.05 -5.76
CA TRP A 103 -13.96 8.56 -5.61
C TRP A 103 -14.50 8.86 -4.21
N LEU A 104 -13.76 8.47 -3.17
CA LEU A 104 -14.14 8.73 -1.79
C LEU A 104 -14.29 10.24 -1.53
N TRP A 105 -13.32 11.03 -1.99
CA TRP A 105 -13.32 12.49 -1.79
C TRP A 105 -14.52 13.16 -2.44
N ARG A 106 -14.90 12.75 -3.66
CA ARG A 106 -16.03 13.37 -4.40
C ARG A 106 -17.40 12.87 -3.97
N THR A 107 -17.51 11.59 -3.65
CA THR A 107 -18.83 10.99 -3.37
C THR A 107 -19.14 10.85 -1.88
N GLY A 108 -18.14 10.99 -1.00
CA GLY A 108 -18.26 10.71 0.42
C GLY A 108 -18.48 9.21 0.74
N LYS A 109 -18.48 8.34 -0.28
CA LYS A 109 -18.77 6.91 -0.12
C LYS A 109 -17.55 6.05 -0.38
N PHE A 110 -17.18 5.23 0.59
CA PHE A 110 -16.09 4.28 0.43
C PHE A 110 -16.53 3.08 -0.43
N SER A 111 -15.80 2.86 -1.53
CA SER A 111 -16.06 1.74 -2.45
C SER A 111 -15.14 0.57 -2.14
N MET A 112 -15.69 -0.48 -1.51
CA MET A 112 -14.95 -1.74 -1.26
C MET A 112 -14.48 -2.41 -2.55
N LEU A 113 -15.20 -2.24 -3.66
CA LEU A 113 -14.83 -2.83 -4.95
C LEU A 113 -13.54 -2.20 -5.49
N LEU A 114 -13.49 -0.85 -5.57
CA LEU A 114 -12.30 -0.14 -6.04
C LEU A 114 -11.10 -0.39 -5.14
N PHE A 115 -11.33 -0.34 -3.83
CA PHE A 115 -10.29 -0.58 -2.84
C PHE A 115 -9.77 -2.03 -2.90
N GLY A 116 -10.69 -3.01 -3.02
CA GLY A 116 -10.34 -4.42 -3.16
C GLY A 116 -9.58 -4.71 -4.47
N ALA A 117 -9.97 -4.08 -5.57
CA ALA A 117 -9.24 -4.18 -6.84
C ALA A 117 -7.81 -3.62 -6.69
N SER A 118 -7.66 -2.44 -6.07
CA SER A 118 -6.34 -1.88 -5.79
C SER A 118 -5.50 -2.83 -4.93
N LEU A 119 -6.09 -3.43 -3.90
CA LEU A 119 -5.41 -4.40 -3.03
C LEU A 119 -4.90 -5.63 -3.81
N LEU A 120 -5.73 -6.22 -4.67
CA LEU A 120 -5.33 -7.39 -5.47
C LEU A 120 -4.17 -7.06 -6.40
N ILE A 121 -4.20 -5.88 -7.03
CA ILE A 121 -3.11 -5.41 -7.89
C ILE A 121 -1.84 -5.20 -7.04
N GLY A 122 -1.96 -4.60 -5.84
CA GLY A 122 -0.83 -4.41 -4.93
C GLY A 122 -0.21 -5.73 -4.45
N LEU A 123 -1.03 -6.74 -4.14
CA LEU A 123 -0.51 -8.07 -3.77
C LEU A 123 0.25 -8.73 -4.93
N PHE A 124 -0.22 -8.53 -6.16
CA PHE A 124 0.50 -8.99 -7.35
C PHE A 124 1.80 -8.19 -7.56
N ASP A 125 1.84 -6.91 -7.20
CA ASP A 125 3.03 -6.08 -7.24
C ASP A 125 4.14 -6.59 -6.30
N ILE A 126 3.79 -6.93 -5.05
CA ILE A 126 4.73 -7.61 -4.11
C ILE A 126 5.28 -8.90 -4.70
N TYR A 127 4.42 -9.69 -5.35
CA TYR A 127 4.87 -10.90 -6.00
C TYR A 127 5.88 -10.62 -7.13
N CYS A 128 5.63 -9.58 -7.95
CA CYS A 128 6.57 -9.15 -9.00
C CYS A 128 7.90 -8.68 -8.40
N MET A 129 7.88 -7.86 -7.36
CA MET A 129 9.07 -7.41 -6.64
C MET A 129 9.90 -8.59 -6.13
N ALA A 130 9.29 -9.51 -5.39
CA ALA A 130 9.96 -10.70 -4.87
C ALA A 130 10.53 -11.58 -6.00
N SER A 131 9.81 -11.67 -7.14
CA SER A 131 10.24 -12.45 -8.30
C SER A 131 11.49 -11.88 -8.96
N ILE A 132 11.68 -10.55 -8.97
CA ILE A 132 12.92 -9.92 -9.46
C ILE A 132 14.10 -10.44 -8.66
N TYR A 133 14.03 -10.39 -7.33
CA TYR A 133 15.10 -10.82 -6.46
C TYR A 133 15.35 -12.33 -6.54
N ARG A 134 14.29 -13.14 -6.63
CA ARG A 134 14.41 -14.60 -6.77
C ARG A 134 15.11 -15.02 -8.06
N HIS A 135 14.98 -14.27 -9.14
CA HIS A 135 15.59 -14.55 -10.44
C HIS A 135 16.92 -13.83 -10.67
N THR A 136 17.54 -13.29 -9.62
CA THR A 136 18.90 -12.73 -9.69
C THR A 136 19.95 -13.84 -9.61
N SER A 137 21.21 -13.48 -9.90
CA SER A 137 22.36 -14.40 -9.80
C SER A 137 22.86 -14.59 -8.35
N ILE A 138 22.19 -14.01 -7.36
CA ILE A 138 22.61 -14.09 -5.95
C ILE A 138 22.00 -15.33 -5.32
N LEU A 139 22.82 -16.35 -5.01
CA LEU A 139 22.40 -17.65 -4.51
C LEU A 139 21.49 -17.58 -3.27
N THR A 140 21.74 -16.66 -2.36
CA THR A 140 20.94 -16.47 -1.14
C THR A 140 19.52 -15.97 -1.38
N TRP A 141 19.24 -15.41 -2.57
CA TRP A 141 17.94 -14.88 -2.94
C TRP A 141 17.16 -15.79 -3.89
N MET A 142 17.81 -16.81 -4.44
CA MET A 142 17.18 -17.77 -5.39
C MET A 142 16.21 -18.74 -4.72
N ASP A 143 15.95 -18.58 -3.43
CA ASP A 143 15.05 -19.45 -2.66
C ASP A 143 13.64 -18.87 -2.53
N ASN A 144 12.67 -19.73 -2.27
CA ASN A 144 11.27 -19.37 -1.99
C ASN A 144 11.15 -18.53 -0.71
N ASN A 145 12.14 -18.54 0.17
CA ASN A 145 12.20 -17.70 1.35
C ASN A 145 12.13 -16.20 1.01
N THR A 146 12.58 -15.80 -0.19
CA THR A 146 12.48 -14.42 -0.67
C THR A 146 11.04 -13.94 -0.71
N TYR A 147 10.09 -14.76 -1.14
CA TYR A 147 8.66 -14.40 -1.09
C TYR A 147 8.17 -14.23 0.35
N VAL A 148 8.57 -15.14 1.24
CA VAL A 148 8.19 -15.05 2.66
C VAL A 148 8.70 -13.76 3.29
N MET A 149 9.92 -13.32 2.95
CA MET A 149 10.50 -12.07 3.44
C MET A 149 9.70 -10.85 2.94
N PHE A 150 9.36 -10.79 1.65
CA PHE A 150 8.59 -9.67 1.09
C PHE A 150 7.18 -9.57 1.67
N PHE A 151 6.44 -10.70 1.68
CA PHE A 151 5.10 -10.73 2.27
C PHE A 151 5.13 -10.50 3.78
N GLY A 152 6.14 -11.01 4.49
CA GLY A 152 6.35 -10.76 5.91
C GLY A 152 6.63 -9.29 6.21
N ALA A 153 7.50 -8.64 5.43
CA ALA A 153 7.78 -7.21 5.55
C ALA A 153 6.52 -6.37 5.28
N MET A 154 5.78 -6.68 4.23
CA MET A 154 4.50 -6.04 3.92
C MET A 154 3.51 -6.13 5.09
N LEU A 155 3.32 -7.31 5.68
CA LEU A 155 2.40 -7.51 6.79
C LEU A 155 2.83 -6.75 8.03
N THR A 156 4.10 -6.84 8.41
CA THR A 156 4.64 -6.16 9.61
C THR A 156 4.54 -4.64 9.49
N LEU A 157 4.94 -4.08 8.35
CA LEU A 157 4.83 -2.64 8.09
C LEU A 157 3.37 -2.20 8.05
N GLY A 158 2.51 -2.95 7.39
CA GLY A 158 1.08 -2.65 7.29
C GLY A 158 0.40 -2.60 8.66
N VAL A 159 0.61 -3.61 9.48
CA VAL A 159 0.07 -3.67 10.85
C VAL A 159 0.60 -2.51 11.69
N THR A 160 1.92 -2.29 11.67
CA THR A 160 2.56 -1.24 12.48
C THR A 160 2.03 0.14 12.11
N ILE A 161 1.99 0.48 10.83
CA ILE A 161 1.53 1.80 10.37
C ILE A 161 0.04 1.98 10.62
N PHE A 162 -0.78 0.94 10.40
CA PHE A 162 -2.22 1.00 10.67
C PHE A 162 -2.52 1.32 12.14
N PHE A 163 -1.90 0.59 13.08
CA PHE A 163 -2.13 0.83 14.50
C PHE A 163 -1.51 2.14 14.99
N LEU A 164 -0.39 2.57 14.40
CA LEU A 164 0.17 3.89 14.67
C LEU A 164 -0.78 5.00 14.22
N LEU A 165 -1.32 4.93 13.01
CA LEU A 165 -2.34 5.85 12.49
C LEU A 165 -3.57 5.86 13.40
N LEU A 166 -4.07 4.69 13.78
CA LEU A 166 -5.21 4.59 14.68
C LEU A 166 -4.96 5.31 16.01
N LYS A 167 -3.79 5.09 16.62
CA LYS A 167 -3.40 5.76 17.88
C LYS A 167 -3.25 7.28 17.71
N ILE A 168 -2.64 7.72 16.63
CA ILE A 168 -2.50 9.15 16.32
C ILE A 168 -3.89 9.78 16.19
N LEU A 169 -4.77 9.16 15.41
CA LEU A 169 -6.12 9.67 15.19
C LEU A 169 -7.00 9.60 16.45
N GLN A 170 -6.76 8.67 17.37
CA GLN A 170 -7.40 8.67 18.69
C GLN A 170 -6.98 9.88 19.55
N ARG A 171 -5.73 10.32 19.44
CA ARG A 171 -5.21 11.46 20.23
C ARG A 171 -5.61 12.83 19.67
N ILE A 172 -5.56 12.98 18.35
CA ILE A 172 -5.79 14.27 17.68
C ILE A 172 -7.13 14.33 16.94
N GLY A 173 -7.84 13.20 16.85
CA GLY A 173 -9.05 13.06 16.05
C GLY A 173 -10.16 14.03 16.41
N ASN A 174 -10.32 14.35 17.70
CA ASN A 174 -11.29 15.34 18.16
C ASN A 174 -11.10 16.71 17.48
N LYS A 175 -9.84 17.10 17.19
CA LYS A 175 -9.54 18.33 16.45
C LYS A 175 -9.85 18.23 14.95
N LEU A 176 -9.89 17.00 14.43
CA LEU A 176 -10.17 16.68 13.02
C LEU A 176 -11.62 16.23 12.80
N GLY A 177 -12.45 16.25 13.86
CA GLY A 177 -13.84 15.77 13.81
C GLY A 177 -13.93 14.25 13.61
N ILE A 178 -12.96 13.50 14.12
CA ILE A 178 -12.94 12.04 14.11
C ILE A 178 -13.07 11.55 15.54
N GLU A 179 -14.18 10.94 15.87
CA GLU A 179 -14.41 10.32 17.17
C GLU A 179 -14.10 8.82 17.08
N ILE A 180 -12.94 8.41 17.57
CA ILE A 180 -12.55 7.00 17.68
C ILE A 180 -12.68 6.60 19.15
N PRO A 181 -13.54 5.62 19.48
CA PRO A 181 -13.68 5.14 20.86
C PRO A 181 -12.32 4.71 21.44
N SER A 182 -12.04 5.13 22.66
CA SER A 182 -10.79 4.79 23.37
C SER A 182 -10.74 3.34 23.86
N ALA A 183 -11.89 2.67 23.90
CA ALA A 183 -11.94 1.26 24.25
C ALA A 183 -11.25 0.41 23.16
N PRO A 184 -10.43 -0.60 23.55
CA PRO A 184 -9.86 -1.51 22.59
C PRO A 184 -11.01 -2.15 21.81
N PHE A 185 -10.86 -2.21 20.47
CA PHE A 185 -11.80 -2.93 19.62
C PHE A 185 -12.03 -4.30 20.26
N PRO A 186 -13.24 -4.67 20.69
CA PRO A 186 -13.48 -5.99 21.24
C PRO A 186 -13.23 -6.98 20.12
N ILE A 187 -12.07 -7.64 20.16
CA ILE A 187 -11.74 -8.75 19.28
C ILE A 187 -12.61 -9.94 19.78
N ARG A 188 -13.90 -9.81 19.64
CA ARG A 188 -14.81 -10.95 19.76
C ARG A 188 -14.78 -11.69 18.44
N TRP A 189 -13.92 -12.69 18.37
CA TRP A 189 -14.00 -13.74 17.37
C TRP A 189 -15.31 -14.50 17.65
N LYS A 190 -16.37 -14.17 16.94
CA LYS A 190 -17.50 -15.10 16.81
C LYS A 190 -17.09 -16.05 15.67
N TRP A 191 -16.70 -17.24 16.08
CA TRP A 191 -16.59 -18.41 15.23
C TRP A 191 -17.98 -18.79 14.72
#